data_ea549bc37b23e8eb6bd1c26950a69259
#
_entry.id   ea549bc37b23e8eb6bd1c26950a69259
#
_cell.length_a   1.000
_cell.length_b   1.000
_cell.length_c   1.000
_cell.angle_alpha   90.00
_cell.angle_beta   90.00
_cell.angle_gamma   90.00
#
_symmetry.space_group_name_H-M   'P 1'
#
loop_
_entity.id
_entity.type
_entity.pdbx_description
1 polymer ?
#
loop_
_entity_poly.entity_id
_entity_poly.type
_entity_poly.pdbx_seq_one_letter_code
_entity_poly.pdbx_strand_id
1 'polypeptide(L)'
;MGRHATSRTRRRILVPLLALALAAVLGAATWVAVAMARSEPGCEPERVVVAASPDIAPAVAEAAGALQLACVTFDVQPRESLQLAEELAGTAPKPQAWIPSSTLFLRRAKGVPTSGPSIASSPVVLAVAEPVAQALGWPRKPLTWPEVLGGAGVVAGMPDPVRDPAGVSALLALREVTKDAPDPAAAYVALLRKFSATTTGATVFPAPENAVLRHNSALSEGEAALVAAYSPAAPALDYPFVEIAGATPRQAEAVAGLKRALLYGATTGPRSELRAPGGQALRLAETDRRVETHGQRGTGIPAAAEVDKALSQWAGVNASARVQVLIDVSGSMSAPVPGTGKSRLAITLEAAENALHLFKPTSQVRFLAFATKVDGERDYREILPMAPVGRQLAAVGRLRAVRAVPDGQTGLYDSVLDVYRLAHKEFERGKLNLVIVMTDGRNTDPGGISRENLVAELEKLRDRERPVPLIAIGIGPDADETELGQLVAPARGQAFLSRDPAKIEEVFYGALGRIAGAG
;
A
#
# COMPACT_ATOMS: atom_id res chain seq x y z
N MET A 1 -83.71 -27.56 77.35
CA MET A 1 -82.33 -27.11 77.69
C MET A 1 -81.32 -27.93 76.91
N GLY A 2 -80.37 -27.33 76.26
CA GLY A 2 -79.09 -27.92 75.84
C GLY A 2 -79.01 -28.31 74.34
N ARG A 3 -78.48 -27.46 73.61
CA ARG A 3 -77.37 -27.45 72.65
C ARG A 3 -77.07 -28.75 71.85
N HIS A 4 -77.32 -28.77 70.55
CA HIS A 4 -76.54 -29.44 69.54
C HIS A 4 -76.81 -28.85 68.15
N ALA A 5 -76.05 -27.87 67.77
CA ALA A 5 -75.98 -27.35 66.41
C ALA A 5 -74.62 -26.67 66.14
N THR A 6 -73.58 -27.44 65.74
CA THR A 6 -72.36 -26.84 65.24
C THR A 6 -71.40 -27.83 64.44
N SER A 7 -71.86 -28.88 63.80
CA SER A 7 -70.97 -29.78 63.10
C SER A 7 -71.17 -29.87 61.55
N ARG A 8 -72.23 -29.32 61.01
CA ARG A 8 -72.48 -29.45 59.54
C ARG A 8 -71.92 -28.33 58.66
N THR A 9 -71.66 -27.15 59.25
CA THR A 9 -71.22 -25.99 58.47
C THR A 9 -69.73 -26.03 58.18
N ARG A 10 -68.90 -26.60 59.07
CA ARG A 10 -67.40 -26.71 58.82
C ARG A 10 -67.03 -27.71 57.72
N ARG A 11 -67.84 -28.73 57.49
CA ARG A 11 -67.52 -29.73 56.43
C ARG A 11 -67.85 -29.21 55.02
N ARG A 12 -68.77 -28.26 54.88
CA ARG A 12 -69.15 -27.68 53.58
C ARG A 12 -68.16 -26.63 53.04
N ILE A 13 -67.31 -26.09 53.87
CA ILE A 13 -66.32 -25.09 53.49
C ILE A 13 -64.95 -25.77 53.30
N LEU A 14 -64.58 -26.85 54.03
CA LEU A 14 -63.32 -27.57 53.92
C LEU A 14 -63.12 -28.38 52.62
N VAL A 15 -64.19 -28.93 52.10
CA VAL A 15 -64.17 -29.75 50.84
C VAL A 15 -63.81 -28.91 49.61
N PRO A 16 -64.45 -27.73 49.36
CA PRO A 16 -64.07 -26.90 48.21
C PRO A 16 -62.73 -26.26 48.38
N LEU A 17 -62.27 -25.94 49.58
CA LEU A 17 -60.90 -25.41 49.83
C LEU A 17 -59.81 -26.48 49.60
N LEU A 18 -60.10 -27.74 49.97
CA LEU A 18 -59.13 -28.85 49.66
C LEU A 18 -59.13 -29.15 48.15
N ALA A 19 -60.28 -29.10 47.45
CA ALA A 19 -60.34 -29.27 46.01
C ALA A 19 -59.58 -28.14 45.25
N LEU A 20 -59.66 -26.90 45.69
CA LEU A 20 -58.93 -25.76 45.15
C LEU A 20 -57.45 -25.87 45.42
N ALA A 21 -57.04 -26.32 46.61
CA ALA A 21 -55.62 -26.56 46.95
C ALA A 21 -55.05 -27.71 46.10
N LEU A 22 -55.82 -28.80 45.92
CA LEU A 22 -55.39 -29.93 45.06
C LEU A 22 -55.29 -29.53 43.59
N ALA A 23 -56.21 -28.70 43.08
CA ALA A 23 -56.14 -28.17 41.71
C ALA A 23 -54.96 -27.20 41.52
N ALA A 24 -54.66 -26.38 42.53
CA ALA A 24 -53.48 -25.49 42.52
C ALA A 24 -52.14 -26.29 42.54
N VAL A 25 -52.08 -27.36 43.33
CA VAL A 25 -50.89 -28.24 43.38
C VAL A 25 -50.72 -29.03 42.07
N LEU A 26 -51.83 -29.56 41.51
CA LEU A 26 -51.80 -30.23 40.21
C LEU A 26 -51.50 -29.25 39.07
N GLY A 27 -52.00 -28.03 39.12
CA GLY A 27 -51.65 -26.95 38.17
C GLY A 27 -50.21 -26.51 38.26
N ALA A 28 -49.69 -26.39 39.50
CA ALA A 28 -48.27 -26.10 39.73
C ALA A 28 -47.35 -27.28 39.29
N ALA A 29 -47.74 -28.52 39.57
CA ALA A 29 -47.00 -29.72 39.15
C ALA A 29 -47.01 -29.89 37.61
N THR A 30 -48.11 -29.64 36.94
CA THR A 30 -48.17 -29.64 35.48
C THR A 30 -47.39 -28.49 34.87
N TRP A 31 -47.45 -27.30 35.47
CA TRP A 31 -46.62 -26.16 35.01
C TRP A 31 -45.13 -26.43 35.18
N VAL A 32 -44.71 -26.98 36.32
CA VAL A 32 -43.32 -27.40 36.56
C VAL A 32 -42.89 -28.54 35.61
N ALA A 33 -43.77 -29.53 35.38
CA ALA A 33 -43.47 -30.60 34.42
C ALA A 33 -43.38 -30.10 32.97
N VAL A 34 -44.24 -29.15 32.57
CA VAL A 34 -44.18 -28.49 31.25
C VAL A 34 -42.98 -27.56 31.15
N ALA A 35 -42.63 -26.88 32.24
CA ALA A 35 -41.41 -26.08 32.30
C ALA A 35 -40.13 -26.95 32.24
N MET A 36 -40.11 -28.10 32.93
CA MET A 36 -39.01 -29.08 32.85
C MET A 36 -38.98 -29.84 31.52
N ALA A 37 -40.11 -30.13 30.90
CA ALA A 37 -40.18 -30.77 29.57
C ALA A 37 -39.82 -29.79 28.44
N ARG A 38 -39.90 -28.48 28.68
CA ARG A 38 -39.42 -27.43 27.78
C ARG A 38 -37.95 -27.04 28.03
N SER A 39 -37.35 -27.52 29.12
CA SER A 39 -35.90 -27.47 29.30
C SER A 39 -35.30 -28.56 28.41
N GLU A 40 -34.99 -28.23 27.16
CA GLU A 40 -34.10 -29.08 26.38
C GLU A 40 -32.89 -29.40 27.22
N PRO A 41 -32.33 -30.67 27.15
CA PRO A 41 -31.15 -31.02 27.89
C PRO A 41 -30.08 -29.96 27.61
N GLY A 42 -29.70 -29.22 28.65
CA GLY A 42 -28.85 -28.03 28.54
C GLY A 42 -27.56 -28.37 27.82
N CYS A 43 -27.46 -27.98 26.57
CA CYS A 43 -26.18 -27.98 25.90
C CYS A 43 -25.40 -26.77 26.37
N GLU A 44 -24.13 -26.95 26.69
CA GLU A 44 -23.23 -25.82 26.90
C GLU A 44 -23.10 -25.04 25.57
N PRO A 45 -23.37 -23.72 25.56
CA PRO A 45 -23.26 -22.94 24.34
C PRO A 45 -21.81 -22.92 23.83
N GLU A 46 -21.59 -23.37 22.61
CA GLU A 46 -20.30 -23.20 21.95
C GLU A 46 -20.14 -21.78 21.43
N ARG A 47 -19.03 -21.14 21.81
CA ARG A 47 -18.68 -19.81 21.33
C ARG A 47 -18.05 -19.90 19.94
N VAL A 48 -18.58 -19.16 18.99
CA VAL A 48 -18.05 -18.98 17.62
C VAL A 48 -17.47 -17.58 17.50
N VAL A 49 -16.16 -17.47 17.42
CA VAL A 49 -15.47 -16.21 17.25
C VAL A 49 -15.37 -15.90 15.75
N VAL A 50 -15.91 -14.74 15.38
CA VAL A 50 -15.84 -14.20 14.00
C VAL A 50 -15.08 -12.89 14.04
N ALA A 51 -13.90 -12.87 13.43
CA ALA A 51 -13.15 -11.62 13.27
C ALA A 51 -13.59 -10.92 11.98
N ALA A 52 -13.95 -9.66 12.06
CA ALA A 52 -14.38 -8.85 10.92
C ALA A 52 -13.67 -7.50 10.91
N SER A 53 -13.39 -6.97 9.72
CA SER A 53 -12.91 -5.59 9.58
C SER A 53 -13.87 -4.63 10.29
N PRO A 54 -13.36 -3.60 11.00
CA PRO A 54 -14.20 -2.74 11.85
C PRO A 54 -15.37 -2.09 11.13
N ASP A 55 -15.22 -1.84 9.85
CA ASP A 55 -16.24 -1.19 9.01
C ASP A 55 -17.40 -2.10 8.62
N ILE A 56 -17.23 -3.43 8.61
CA ILE A 56 -18.29 -4.40 8.33
C ILE A 56 -18.76 -5.15 9.59
N ALA A 57 -18.01 -5.13 10.66
CA ALA A 57 -18.30 -5.87 11.88
C ALA A 57 -19.73 -5.63 12.44
N PRO A 58 -20.29 -4.40 12.44
CA PRO A 58 -21.67 -4.17 12.87
C PRO A 58 -22.70 -4.94 12.05
N ALA A 59 -22.56 -4.98 10.73
CA ALA A 59 -23.48 -5.72 9.85
C ALA A 59 -23.34 -7.24 10.03
N VAL A 60 -22.12 -7.73 10.28
CA VAL A 60 -21.87 -9.13 10.60
C VAL A 60 -22.49 -9.51 11.94
N ALA A 61 -22.39 -8.65 12.96
CA ALA A 61 -23.02 -8.88 14.27
C ALA A 61 -24.55 -8.91 14.20
N GLU A 62 -25.15 -8.03 13.41
CA GLU A 62 -26.60 -8.03 13.15
C GLU A 62 -27.05 -9.33 12.48
N ALA A 63 -26.33 -9.77 11.43
CA ALA A 63 -26.63 -11.03 10.75
C ALA A 63 -26.45 -12.26 11.67
N ALA A 64 -25.41 -12.28 12.50
CA ALA A 64 -25.14 -13.33 13.46
C ALA A 64 -26.25 -13.40 14.55
N GLY A 65 -26.68 -12.26 15.06
CA GLY A 65 -27.77 -12.15 16.04
C GLY A 65 -29.14 -12.63 15.51
N ALA A 66 -29.38 -12.47 14.21
CA ALA A 66 -30.60 -12.94 13.56
C ALA A 66 -30.69 -14.47 13.40
N LEU A 67 -29.57 -15.18 13.51
CA LEU A 67 -29.45 -16.63 13.28
C LEU A 67 -29.84 -17.45 14.51
N GLN A 68 -30.51 -17.10 15.45
CA GLN A 68 -31.02 -17.84 16.62
C GLN A 68 -30.71 -19.36 16.62
N LEU A 69 -29.44 -19.72 16.67
CA LEU A 69 -28.99 -21.11 16.68
C LEU A 69 -28.99 -21.67 18.12
N ALA A 70 -29.57 -22.85 18.31
CA ALA A 70 -29.51 -23.53 19.61
C ALA A 70 -28.05 -23.88 19.95
N CYS A 71 -27.64 -23.60 21.19
CA CYS A 71 -26.33 -23.99 21.73
C CYS A 71 -25.12 -23.38 21.01
N VAL A 72 -25.29 -22.26 20.35
CA VAL A 72 -24.22 -21.48 19.73
C VAL A 72 -24.34 -20.02 20.10
N THR A 73 -23.21 -19.40 20.43
CA THR A 73 -23.13 -17.94 20.64
C THR A 73 -22.07 -17.37 19.73
N PHE A 74 -22.46 -16.43 18.88
CA PHE A 74 -21.50 -15.68 18.06
C PHE A 74 -20.84 -14.57 18.86
N ASP A 75 -19.53 -14.46 18.72
CA ASP A 75 -18.72 -13.36 19.23
C ASP A 75 -18.03 -12.68 18.03
N VAL A 76 -18.66 -11.63 17.53
CA VAL A 76 -18.13 -10.85 16.39
C VAL A 76 -17.17 -9.79 16.92
N GLN A 77 -15.92 -9.95 16.60
CA GLN A 77 -14.82 -9.08 17.03
C GLN A 77 -14.39 -8.16 15.90
N PRO A 78 -14.52 -6.83 16.06
CA PRO A 78 -13.88 -5.87 15.15
C PRO A 78 -12.35 -6.03 15.25
N ARG A 79 -11.70 -6.39 14.16
CA ARG A 79 -10.25 -6.61 14.12
C ARG A 79 -9.65 -5.97 12.88
N GLU A 80 -8.58 -5.20 13.08
CA GLU A 80 -7.80 -4.65 11.96
C GLU A 80 -7.22 -5.78 11.10
N SER A 81 -7.50 -5.72 9.79
CA SER A 81 -7.22 -6.84 8.89
C SER A 81 -5.73 -7.19 8.79
N LEU A 82 -4.84 -6.19 8.76
CA LEU A 82 -3.40 -6.42 8.72
C LEU A 82 -2.91 -7.05 10.03
N GLN A 83 -3.34 -6.50 11.17
CA GLN A 83 -2.94 -7.00 12.47
C GLN A 83 -3.33 -8.47 12.64
N LEU A 84 -4.56 -8.84 12.26
CA LEU A 84 -4.99 -10.23 12.36
C LEU A 84 -4.24 -11.14 11.37
N ALA A 85 -3.93 -10.66 10.15
CA ALA A 85 -3.12 -11.42 9.19
C ALA A 85 -1.74 -11.82 9.77
N GLU A 86 -1.12 -10.91 10.52
CA GLU A 86 0.16 -11.15 11.20
C GLU A 86 0.00 -12.11 12.39
N GLU A 87 -1.04 -11.94 13.21
CA GLU A 87 -1.31 -12.79 14.38
C GLU A 87 -1.66 -14.24 14.01
N LEU A 88 -2.32 -14.48 12.88
CA LEU A 88 -2.68 -15.82 12.41
C LEU A 88 -1.47 -16.73 12.12
N ALA A 89 -0.28 -16.16 11.93
CA ALA A 89 0.97 -16.91 11.83
C ALA A 89 1.47 -17.46 13.19
N GLY A 90 0.95 -16.94 14.30
CA GLY A 90 1.33 -17.32 15.68
C GLY A 90 0.56 -18.52 16.22
N THR A 91 0.73 -18.73 17.55
CA THR A 91 0.10 -19.82 18.31
C THR A 91 -1.16 -19.39 19.07
N ALA A 92 -1.56 -18.13 18.99
CA ALA A 92 -2.76 -17.61 19.64
C ALA A 92 -4.04 -18.32 19.13
N PRO A 93 -5.10 -18.41 19.97
CA PRO A 93 -6.38 -18.96 19.53
C PRO A 93 -6.88 -18.23 18.28
N LYS A 94 -7.26 -19.00 17.26
CA LYS A 94 -7.73 -18.47 15.98
C LYS A 94 -9.26 -18.31 15.98
N PRO A 95 -9.82 -17.29 15.34
CA PRO A 95 -11.25 -17.21 15.11
C PRO A 95 -11.71 -18.35 14.18
N GLN A 96 -12.98 -18.75 14.23
CA GLN A 96 -13.53 -19.76 13.34
C GLN A 96 -13.86 -19.19 11.95
N ALA A 97 -14.07 -17.88 11.85
CA ALA A 97 -14.22 -17.18 10.56
C ALA A 97 -13.51 -15.83 10.58
N TRP A 98 -13.08 -15.39 9.40
CA TRP A 98 -12.47 -14.08 9.22
C TRP A 98 -13.02 -13.38 7.97
N ILE A 99 -13.31 -12.08 8.12
CA ILE A 99 -13.82 -11.19 7.08
C ILE A 99 -12.94 -9.95 7.05
N PRO A 100 -11.78 -10.00 6.36
CA PRO A 100 -10.95 -8.82 6.17
C PRO A 100 -11.61 -7.84 5.18
N SER A 101 -11.16 -6.59 5.16
CA SER A 101 -11.64 -5.60 4.18
C SER A 101 -11.23 -5.92 2.74
N SER A 102 -10.20 -6.73 2.53
CA SER A 102 -9.73 -7.10 1.18
C SER A 102 -9.05 -8.48 1.15
N THR A 103 -9.21 -9.18 0.03
CA THR A 103 -8.47 -10.39 -0.33
C THR A 103 -6.94 -10.19 -0.26
N LEU A 104 -6.44 -8.97 -0.38
CA LEU A 104 -5.01 -8.67 -0.23
C LEU A 104 -4.45 -9.10 1.13
N PHE A 105 -5.25 -9.06 2.19
CA PHE A 105 -4.83 -9.51 3.52
C PHE A 105 -4.80 -11.04 3.64
N LEU A 106 -5.68 -11.75 2.94
CA LEU A 106 -5.66 -13.21 2.90
C LEU A 106 -4.36 -13.75 2.31
N ARG A 107 -3.82 -13.06 1.30
CA ARG A 107 -2.54 -13.43 0.66
C ARG A 107 -1.33 -13.25 1.57
N ARG A 108 -1.44 -12.45 2.62
CA ARG A 108 -0.38 -12.21 3.61
C ARG A 108 -0.46 -13.16 4.81
N ALA A 109 -1.66 -13.63 5.13
CA ALA A 109 -1.87 -14.50 6.27
C ALA A 109 -1.40 -15.93 5.96
N LYS A 110 -0.81 -16.60 6.97
CA LYS A 110 -0.38 -17.98 6.85
C LYS A 110 -1.43 -18.94 7.39
N GLY A 111 -1.63 -20.07 6.70
CA GLY A 111 -2.51 -21.13 7.16
C GLY A 111 -4.01 -20.81 7.08
N VAL A 112 -4.39 -19.89 6.20
CA VAL A 112 -5.78 -19.57 5.86
C VAL A 112 -5.97 -19.63 4.34
N PRO A 113 -7.21 -19.77 3.84
CA PRO A 113 -7.49 -19.68 2.41
C PRO A 113 -7.05 -18.31 1.85
N THR A 114 -6.45 -18.28 0.66
CA THR A 114 -5.98 -17.06 -0.01
C THR A 114 -7.08 -16.30 -0.75
N SER A 115 -8.30 -16.85 -0.78
CA SER A 115 -9.50 -16.23 -1.37
C SER A 115 -10.75 -16.76 -0.69
N GLY A 116 -11.85 -16.03 -0.80
CA GLY A 116 -13.18 -16.41 -0.32
C GLY A 116 -14.28 -15.69 -1.10
N PRO A 117 -15.55 -16.10 -0.97
CA PRO A 117 -16.64 -15.36 -1.57
C PRO A 117 -16.74 -13.96 -0.95
N SER A 118 -16.89 -12.96 -1.78
CA SER A 118 -17.15 -11.58 -1.36
C SER A 118 -18.56 -11.48 -0.77
N ILE A 119 -18.70 -10.83 0.38
CA ILE A 119 -20.01 -10.58 1.01
C ILE A 119 -20.44 -9.12 0.90
N ALA A 120 -19.52 -8.21 0.58
CA ALA A 120 -19.75 -6.80 0.38
C ALA A 120 -18.67 -6.21 -0.53
N SER A 121 -18.87 -4.97 -0.96
CA SER A 121 -17.91 -4.23 -1.77
C SER A 121 -17.91 -2.75 -1.40
N SER A 122 -16.71 -2.11 -1.45
CA SER A 122 -16.58 -0.66 -1.37
C SER A 122 -15.59 -0.19 -2.45
N PRO A 123 -16.05 0.58 -3.46
CA PRO A 123 -15.17 1.18 -4.46
C PRO A 123 -14.09 2.02 -3.79
N VAL A 124 -12.88 1.98 -4.31
CA VAL A 124 -11.82 2.92 -3.92
C VAL A 124 -11.92 4.15 -4.81
N VAL A 125 -12.03 5.31 -4.17
CA VAL A 125 -12.19 6.61 -4.81
C VAL A 125 -11.03 7.54 -4.45
N LEU A 126 -10.81 8.61 -5.20
CA LEU A 126 -10.11 9.76 -4.64
C LEU A 126 -11.12 10.56 -3.81
N ALA A 127 -10.91 10.60 -2.51
CA ALA A 127 -11.61 11.49 -1.61
C ALA A 127 -11.04 12.89 -1.78
N VAL A 128 -11.86 13.82 -2.24
CA VAL A 128 -11.47 15.20 -2.58
C VAL A 128 -12.18 16.15 -1.61
N ALA A 129 -11.43 16.98 -0.90
CA ALA A 129 -12.02 18.01 -0.04
C ALA A 129 -12.99 18.88 -0.85
N GLU A 130 -14.21 19.09 -0.35
CA GLU A 130 -15.29 19.75 -1.10
C GLU A 130 -14.91 21.12 -1.68
N PRO A 131 -14.16 22.01 -0.99
CA PRO A 131 -13.70 23.27 -1.59
C PRO A 131 -12.81 23.06 -2.82
N VAL A 132 -11.95 22.04 -2.81
CA VAL A 132 -11.10 21.68 -3.96
C VAL A 132 -11.94 21.09 -5.08
N ALA A 133 -12.90 20.23 -4.77
CA ALA A 133 -13.84 19.67 -5.73
C ALA A 133 -14.63 20.75 -6.45
N GLN A 134 -15.11 21.76 -5.72
CA GLN A 134 -15.83 22.92 -6.27
C GLN A 134 -14.93 23.75 -7.21
N ALA A 135 -13.68 23.99 -6.83
CA ALA A 135 -12.71 24.68 -7.68
C ALA A 135 -12.42 23.93 -8.99
N LEU A 136 -12.53 22.58 -8.97
CA LEU A 136 -12.39 21.73 -10.15
C LEU A 136 -13.68 21.57 -10.98
N GLY A 137 -14.79 22.23 -10.56
CA GLY A 137 -16.04 22.32 -11.31
C GLY A 137 -17.19 21.42 -10.81
N TRP A 138 -16.99 20.64 -9.73
CA TRP A 138 -18.08 19.91 -9.08
C TRP A 138 -19.07 20.90 -8.43
N PRO A 139 -20.39 20.65 -8.41
CA PRO A 139 -21.11 19.47 -8.90
C PRO A 139 -21.57 19.55 -10.36
N ARG A 140 -21.18 20.57 -11.12
CA ARG A 140 -21.65 20.75 -12.50
C ARG A 140 -21.13 19.66 -13.43
N LYS A 141 -19.95 19.08 -13.14
CA LYS A 141 -19.41 17.93 -13.83
C LYS A 141 -18.87 16.91 -12.83
N PRO A 142 -18.93 15.60 -13.15
CA PRO A 142 -18.26 14.58 -12.35
C PRO A 142 -16.74 14.81 -12.39
N LEU A 143 -16.07 14.40 -11.30
CA LEU A 143 -14.61 14.47 -11.19
C LEU A 143 -13.98 13.18 -11.68
N THR A 144 -12.98 13.29 -12.54
CA THR A 144 -12.15 12.14 -12.95
C THR A 144 -10.78 12.20 -12.27
N TRP A 145 -10.12 11.06 -12.09
CA TRP A 145 -8.79 11.02 -11.48
C TRP A 145 -7.76 11.88 -12.20
N PRO A 146 -7.65 11.86 -13.55
CA PRO A 146 -6.72 12.75 -14.26
C PRO A 146 -6.97 14.24 -14.00
N GLU A 147 -8.23 14.67 -13.99
CA GLU A 147 -8.59 16.07 -13.72
C GLU A 147 -8.26 16.49 -12.30
N VAL A 148 -8.58 15.63 -11.31
CA VAL A 148 -8.26 15.87 -9.91
C VAL A 148 -6.75 15.99 -9.72
N LEU A 149 -5.99 15.02 -10.23
CA LEU A 149 -4.52 14.98 -10.06
C LEU A 149 -3.78 16.03 -10.89
N GLY A 150 -4.40 16.54 -11.96
CA GLY A 150 -3.90 17.66 -12.76
C GLY A 150 -4.28 19.05 -12.21
N GLY A 151 -5.19 19.11 -11.21
CA GLY A 151 -5.75 20.35 -10.69
C GLY A 151 -4.75 21.21 -9.94
N ALA A 152 -4.92 22.54 -10.06
CA ALA A 152 -4.13 23.49 -9.28
C ALA A 152 -4.52 23.45 -7.79
N GLY A 153 -3.55 23.59 -6.90
CA GLY A 153 -3.79 23.62 -5.45
C GLY A 153 -4.10 22.25 -4.82
N VAL A 154 -4.00 21.15 -5.58
CA VAL A 154 -4.18 19.80 -5.07
C VAL A 154 -2.96 19.37 -4.27
N VAL A 155 -3.18 19.00 -3.01
CA VAL A 155 -2.21 18.34 -2.14
C VAL A 155 -2.63 16.88 -2.04
N ALA A 156 -1.95 16.00 -2.80
CA ALA A 156 -2.28 14.59 -2.84
C ALA A 156 -1.54 13.81 -1.75
N GLY A 157 -2.26 12.99 -0.98
CA GLY A 157 -1.72 12.08 0.02
C GLY A 157 -2.05 10.63 -0.33
N MET A 158 -1.15 9.69 0.02
CA MET A 158 -1.34 8.25 -0.17
C MET A 158 -1.37 7.59 1.20
N PRO A 159 -2.42 6.84 1.56
CA PRO A 159 -2.35 5.96 2.71
C PRO A 159 -1.28 4.91 2.44
N ASP A 160 -0.57 4.46 3.48
CA ASP A 160 0.51 3.48 3.32
C ASP A 160 0.03 2.22 2.59
N PRO A 161 0.42 1.99 1.32
CA PRO A 161 -0.09 0.86 0.54
C PRO A 161 0.34 -0.51 1.09
N VAL A 162 1.35 -0.56 1.97
CA VAL A 162 1.74 -1.79 2.66
C VAL A 162 0.70 -2.16 3.72
N ARG A 163 0.01 -1.19 4.30
CA ARG A 163 -0.93 -1.36 5.41
C ARG A 163 -2.39 -1.19 5.01
N ASP A 164 -2.65 -0.37 4.00
CA ASP A 164 -3.99 0.02 3.57
C ASP A 164 -4.27 -0.43 2.13
N PRO A 165 -5.28 -1.28 1.90
CA PRO A 165 -5.63 -1.78 0.57
C PRO A 165 -6.14 -0.68 -0.37
N ALA A 166 -6.66 0.45 0.15
CA ALA A 166 -7.02 1.59 -0.70
C ALA A 166 -5.79 2.21 -1.37
N GLY A 167 -4.65 2.23 -0.68
CA GLY A 167 -3.37 2.62 -1.26
C GLY A 167 -2.95 1.72 -2.41
N VAL A 168 -3.05 0.38 -2.23
CA VAL A 168 -2.76 -0.59 -3.32
C VAL A 168 -3.69 -0.35 -4.52
N SER A 169 -5.00 -0.22 -4.27
CA SER A 169 -5.98 0.02 -5.33
C SER A 169 -5.69 1.30 -6.11
N ALA A 170 -5.26 2.35 -5.40
CA ALA A 170 -4.85 3.59 -6.04
C ALA A 170 -3.59 3.41 -6.92
N LEU A 171 -2.56 2.71 -6.45
CA LEU A 171 -1.37 2.43 -7.25
C LEU A 171 -1.72 1.73 -8.57
N LEU A 172 -2.62 0.75 -8.52
CA LEU A 172 -3.08 0.02 -9.70
C LEU A 172 -3.87 0.91 -10.65
N ALA A 173 -4.78 1.74 -10.12
CA ALA A 173 -5.56 2.70 -10.91
C ALA A 173 -4.68 3.76 -11.58
N LEU A 174 -3.69 4.30 -10.87
CA LEU A 174 -2.74 5.29 -11.43
C LEU A 174 -1.92 4.71 -12.58
N ARG A 175 -1.54 3.43 -12.50
CA ARG A 175 -0.85 2.73 -13.58
C ARG A 175 -1.73 2.58 -14.82
N GLU A 176 -3.02 2.30 -14.64
CA GLU A 176 -3.97 2.23 -15.75
C GLU A 176 -4.23 3.62 -16.39
N VAL A 177 -4.32 4.67 -15.56
CA VAL A 177 -4.47 6.06 -16.03
C VAL A 177 -3.30 6.50 -16.93
N THR A 178 -2.11 5.96 -16.70
CA THR A 178 -0.88 6.35 -17.44
C THR A 178 -0.52 5.42 -18.60
N LYS A 179 -1.27 4.34 -18.82
CA LYS A 179 -0.91 3.29 -19.81
C LYS A 179 -0.76 3.80 -21.24
N ASP A 180 -1.54 4.80 -21.61
CA ASP A 180 -1.59 5.35 -22.98
C ASP A 180 -0.70 6.61 -23.14
N ALA A 181 0.11 6.95 -22.11
CA ALA A 181 1.08 8.04 -22.22
C ALA A 181 2.24 7.67 -23.17
N PRO A 182 2.91 8.63 -23.81
CA PRO A 182 4.07 8.36 -24.68
C PRO A 182 5.18 7.56 -23.99
N ASP A 183 5.42 7.82 -22.70
CA ASP A 183 6.22 6.98 -21.80
C ASP A 183 5.39 6.64 -20.54
N PRO A 184 4.71 5.48 -20.53
CA PRO A 184 3.86 5.08 -19.42
C PRO A 184 4.62 4.95 -18.10
N ALA A 185 5.88 4.51 -18.13
CA ALA A 185 6.68 4.32 -16.92
C ALA A 185 7.06 5.66 -16.29
N ALA A 186 7.55 6.61 -17.08
CA ALA A 186 7.86 7.96 -16.61
C ALA A 186 6.60 8.70 -16.12
N ALA A 187 5.49 8.61 -16.85
CA ALA A 187 4.22 9.20 -16.45
C ALA A 187 3.70 8.65 -15.13
N TYR A 188 3.79 7.34 -14.93
CA TYR A 188 3.42 6.69 -13.67
C TYR A 188 4.28 7.17 -12.50
N VAL A 189 5.60 7.18 -12.65
CA VAL A 189 6.54 7.69 -11.63
C VAL A 189 6.26 9.16 -11.32
N ALA A 190 5.99 9.99 -12.33
CA ALA A 190 5.63 11.39 -12.13
C ALA A 190 4.35 11.56 -11.31
N LEU A 191 3.33 10.72 -11.54
CA LEU A 191 2.12 10.71 -10.72
C LEU A 191 2.38 10.23 -9.30
N LEU A 192 3.14 9.16 -9.10
CA LEU A 192 3.49 8.65 -7.77
C LEU A 192 4.19 9.72 -6.91
N ARG A 193 5.02 10.56 -7.54
CA ARG A 193 5.72 11.66 -6.86
C ARG A 193 4.82 12.81 -6.41
N LYS A 194 3.64 12.95 -7.00
CA LYS A 194 2.65 13.94 -6.53
C LYS A 194 2.06 13.58 -5.17
N PHE A 195 2.08 12.29 -4.81
CA PHE A 195 1.55 11.83 -3.54
C PHE A 195 2.60 11.91 -2.43
N SER A 196 2.27 12.59 -1.33
CA SER A 196 3.00 12.42 -0.07
C SER A 196 2.71 11.02 0.50
N ALA A 197 3.66 10.45 1.25
CA ALA A 197 3.48 9.15 1.91
C ALA A 197 2.63 9.25 3.20
N THR A 198 1.73 10.22 3.28
CA THR A 198 0.78 10.46 4.37
C THR A 198 -0.44 11.17 3.83
N THR A 199 -1.58 10.96 4.45
CA THR A 199 -2.82 11.68 4.16
C THR A 199 -3.00 12.92 5.05
N THR A 200 -2.12 13.12 6.03
CA THR A 200 -2.19 14.29 6.93
C THR A 200 -1.95 15.58 6.15
N GLY A 201 -2.94 16.49 6.20
CA GLY A 201 -2.90 17.75 5.45
C GLY A 201 -3.16 17.62 3.95
N ALA A 202 -3.45 16.42 3.45
CA ALA A 202 -3.83 16.22 2.07
C ALA A 202 -5.26 16.72 1.82
N THR A 203 -5.47 17.33 0.65
CA THR A 203 -6.79 17.73 0.17
C THR A 203 -7.41 16.67 -0.74
N VAL A 204 -6.60 15.72 -1.19
CA VAL A 204 -6.99 14.59 -2.05
C VAL A 204 -6.24 13.34 -1.61
N PHE A 205 -6.95 12.24 -1.39
CA PHE A 205 -6.34 10.96 -1.02
C PHE A 205 -7.23 9.78 -1.40
N PRO A 206 -6.66 8.59 -1.71
CA PRO A 206 -7.43 7.37 -1.91
C PRO A 206 -8.12 6.93 -0.62
N ALA A 207 -9.39 6.60 -0.73
CA ALA A 207 -10.17 6.04 0.37
C ALA A 207 -11.26 5.11 -0.16
N PRO A 208 -11.73 4.13 0.61
CA PRO A 208 -12.94 3.39 0.25
C PRO A 208 -14.17 4.30 0.39
N GLU A 209 -15.16 4.10 -0.47
CA GLU A 209 -16.39 4.89 -0.52
C GLU A 209 -17.11 4.99 0.84
N ASN A 210 -17.21 3.87 1.55
CA ASN A 210 -17.84 3.85 2.88
C ASN A 210 -17.06 4.68 3.92
N ALA A 211 -15.75 4.89 3.76
CA ALA A 211 -15.00 5.80 4.62
C ALA A 211 -15.33 7.27 4.32
N VAL A 212 -15.54 7.62 3.04
CA VAL A 212 -16.02 8.95 2.65
C VAL A 212 -17.40 9.24 3.23
N LEU A 213 -18.32 8.28 3.15
CA LEU A 213 -19.67 8.40 3.72
C LEU A 213 -19.61 8.60 5.24
N ARG A 214 -18.84 7.77 5.95
CA ARG A 214 -18.68 7.92 7.41
C ARG A 214 -18.07 9.26 7.80
N HIS A 215 -17.04 9.73 7.08
CA HIS A 215 -16.47 11.04 7.31
C HIS A 215 -17.54 12.13 7.16
N ASN A 216 -18.31 12.09 6.07
CA ASN A 216 -19.35 13.09 5.79
C ASN A 216 -20.51 13.06 6.78
N SER A 217 -20.84 11.89 7.34
CA SER A 217 -21.90 11.75 8.36
C SER A 217 -21.47 12.18 9.77
N ALA A 218 -20.16 12.23 10.03
CA ALA A 218 -19.58 12.53 11.34
C ALA A 218 -18.72 13.80 11.37
N LEU A 219 -18.95 14.73 10.42
CA LEU A 219 -18.19 15.98 10.30
C LEU A 219 -18.17 16.77 11.60
N SER A 220 -16.98 17.15 12.02
CA SER A 220 -16.76 18.11 13.10
C SER A 220 -16.78 19.54 12.57
N GLU A 221 -16.97 20.52 13.48
CA GLU A 221 -16.94 21.95 13.11
C GLU A 221 -15.55 22.30 12.53
N GLY A 222 -15.56 22.89 11.33
CA GLY A 222 -14.33 23.29 10.61
C GLY A 222 -13.73 22.21 9.71
N GLU A 223 -14.24 20.97 9.72
CA GLU A 223 -13.82 19.95 8.77
C GLU A 223 -14.52 20.09 7.43
N ALA A 224 -13.78 19.87 6.33
CA ALA A 224 -14.34 19.86 5.00
C ALA A 224 -14.96 18.50 4.67
N ALA A 225 -16.17 18.49 4.09
CA ALA A 225 -16.75 17.30 3.53
C ALA A 225 -15.89 16.78 2.36
N LEU A 226 -16.03 15.48 2.05
CA LEU A 226 -15.29 14.81 1.00
C LEU A 226 -16.23 14.46 -0.17
N VAL A 227 -15.77 14.73 -1.38
CA VAL A 227 -16.43 14.34 -2.64
C VAL A 227 -15.69 13.14 -3.21
N ALA A 228 -16.40 12.10 -3.60
CA ALA A 228 -15.84 10.89 -4.17
C ALA A 228 -15.62 11.05 -5.68
N ALA A 229 -14.37 11.01 -6.12
CA ALA A 229 -14.03 10.90 -7.55
C ALA A 229 -13.74 9.43 -7.89
N TYR A 230 -14.56 8.85 -8.78
CA TYR A 230 -14.51 7.43 -9.12
C TYR A 230 -13.54 7.13 -10.26
N SER A 231 -12.99 5.92 -10.27
CA SER A 231 -12.25 5.36 -11.39
C SER A 231 -12.62 3.88 -11.59
N PRO A 232 -13.03 3.48 -12.79
CA PRO A 232 -13.30 2.07 -13.07
C PRO A 232 -12.05 1.20 -13.02
N ALA A 233 -10.86 1.81 -13.05
CA ALA A 233 -9.58 1.13 -12.97
C ALA A 233 -9.16 0.78 -11.54
N ALA A 234 -9.80 1.39 -10.51
CA ALA A 234 -9.48 1.12 -9.13
C ALA A 234 -10.14 -0.18 -8.65
N PRO A 235 -9.38 -1.20 -8.21
CA PRO A 235 -9.96 -2.36 -7.55
C PRO A 235 -10.75 -1.94 -6.30
N ALA A 236 -11.96 -2.47 -6.15
CA ALA A 236 -12.75 -2.25 -4.96
C ALA A 236 -12.26 -3.12 -3.79
N LEU A 237 -12.54 -2.71 -2.56
CA LEU A 237 -12.45 -3.60 -1.40
C LEU A 237 -13.54 -4.65 -1.51
N ASP A 238 -13.22 -5.94 -1.28
CA ASP A 238 -14.08 -7.07 -1.63
C ASP A 238 -14.62 -7.88 -0.46
N TYR A 239 -14.22 -7.57 0.77
CA TYR A 239 -14.71 -8.19 2.02
C TYR A 239 -14.92 -9.71 1.89
N PRO A 240 -13.87 -10.51 1.66
CA PRO A 240 -13.99 -11.95 1.50
C PRO A 240 -14.33 -12.63 2.82
N PHE A 241 -15.22 -13.63 2.79
CA PHE A 241 -15.51 -14.50 3.93
C PHE A 241 -14.66 -15.76 3.85
N VAL A 242 -13.84 -16.03 4.85
CA VAL A 242 -13.05 -17.26 4.94
C VAL A 242 -13.31 -18.00 6.25
N GLU A 243 -13.39 -19.30 6.17
CA GLU A 243 -13.46 -20.22 7.29
C GLU A 243 -12.05 -20.63 7.71
N ILE A 244 -11.77 -20.65 9.00
CA ILE A 244 -10.45 -21.01 9.52
C ILE A 244 -10.52 -22.41 10.13
N ALA A 245 -9.53 -23.26 9.84
CA ALA A 245 -9.47 -24.62 10.30
C ALA A 245 -9.40 -24.71 11.85
N GLY A 246 -9.97 -25.79 12.41
CA GLY A 246 -9.97 -26.05 13.85
C GLY A 246 -11.32 -25.84 14.54
N ALA A 247 -12.38 -25.50 13.80
CA ALA A 247 -13.74 -25.45 14.34
C ALA A 247 -14.28 -26.84 14.66
N THR A 248 -15.09 -26.96 15.72
CA THR A 248 -15.90 -28.18 15.97
C THR A 248 -16.95 -28.33 14.87
N PRO A 249 -17.57 -29.52 14.70
CA PRO A 249 -18.66 -29.70 13.72
C PRO A 249 -19.81 -28.69 13.90
N ARG A 250 -20.19 -28.40 15.16
CA ARG A 250 -21.24 -27.43 15.47
C ARG A 250 -20.83 -25.98 15.15
N GLN A 251 -19.60 -25.61 15.48
CA GLN A 251 -19.05 -24.31 15.11
C GLN A 251 -18.97 -24.15 13.58
N ALA A 252 -18.54 -25.18 12.86
CA ALA A 252 -18.44 -25.15 11.39
C ALA A 252 -19.83 -25.01 10.74
N GLU A 253 -20.84 -25.70 11.26
CA GLU A 253 -22.24 -25.55 10.79
C GLU A 253 -22.78 -24.12 11.03
N ALA A 254 -22.50 -23.56 12.22
CA ALA A 254 -22.87 -22.20 12.55
C ALA A 254 -22.17 -21.17 11.65
N VAL A 255 -20.88 -21.33 11.40
CA VAL A 255 -20.11 -20.48 10.46
C VAL A 255 -20.66 -20.58 9.04
N ALA A 256 -21.01 -21.80 8.57
CA ALA A 256 -21.63 -21.98 7.26
C ALA A 256 -23.03 -21.34 7.20
N GLY A 257 -23.79 -21.36 8.28
CA GLY A 257 -25.06 -20.65 8.43
C GLY A 257 -24.88 -19.13 8.32
N LEU A 258 -23.93 -18.58 9.06
CA LEU A 258 -23.61 -17.15 8.99
C LEU A 258 -23.14 -16.73 7.59
N LYS A 259 -22.26 -17.50 6.96
CA LYS A 259 -21.82 -17.26 5.60
C LYS A 259 -23.00 -17.19 4.61
N ARG A 260 -23.94 -18.12 4.70
CA ARG A 260 -25.16 -18.10 3.87
C ARG A 260 -26.00 -16.85 4.14
N ALA A 261 -26.21 -16.50 5.41
CA ALA A 261 -26.96 -15.30 5.77
C ALA A 261 -26.33 -14.02 5.22
N LEU A 262 -24.99 -13.92 5.27
CA LEU A 262 -24.26 -12.77 4.75
C LEU A 262 -24.25 -12.71 3.21
N LEU A 263 -24.15 -13.86 2.52
CA LEU A 263 -24.17 -13.91 1.06
C LEU A 263 -25.52 -13.60 0.44
N TYR A 264 -26.62 -14.01 1.09
CA TYR A 264 -27.98 -13.91 0.55
C TYR A 264 -28.87 -12.94 1.35
N GLY A 265 -28.39 -12.42 2.45
CA GLY A 265 -29.07 -11.48 3.32
C GLY A 265 -28.67 -10.02 3.11
N ALA A 266 -29.08 -9.16 4.03
CA ALA A 266 -28.87 -7.71 3.97
C ALA A 266 -27.55 -7.28 4.65
N THR A 267 -26.40 -7.84 4.24
CA THR A 267 -25.08 -7.31 4.68
C THR A 267 -24.86 -5.90 4.14
N THR A 268 -25.62 -5.56 3.13
CA THR A 268 -25.53 -4.31 2.38
C THR A 268 -26.83 -3.56 2.48
N GLY A 269 -26.76 -2.29 2.80
CA GLY A 269 -27.95 -1.47 2.94
C GLY A 269 -27.64 -0.12 3.59
N PRO A 270 -28.67 0.67 3.91
CA PRO A 270 -28.48 2.04 4.38
C PRO A 270 -27.61 2.19 5.64
N ARG A 271 -27.54 1.13 6.47
CA ARG A 271 -26.77 1.16 7.72
C ARG A 271 -25.32 0.71 7.57
N SER A 272 -25.02 -0.07 6.53
CA SER A 272 -23.65 -0.58 6.33
C SER A 272 -22.79 0.33 5.46
N GLU A 273 -23.42 1.23 4.69
CA GLU A 273 -22.74 2.11 3.72
C GLU A 273 -21.87 1.32 2.71
N LEU A 274 -22.17 0.03 2.55
CA LEU A 274 -21.47 -0.90 1.68
C LEU A 274 -22.37 -1.31 0.51
N ARG A 275 -21.73 -1.59 -0.62
CA ARG A 275 -22.38 -2.15 -1.80
C ARG A 275 -22.44 -3.67 -1.70
N ALA A 276 -23.40 -4.27 -2.39
CA ALA A 276 -23.40 -5.71 -2.60
C ALA A 276 -22.17 -6.13 -3.42
N PRO A 277 -21.76 -7.42 -3.35
CA PRO A 277 -20.70 -7.95 -4.18
C PRO A 277 -20.86 -7.58 -5.66
N GLY A 278 -19.76 -7.19 -6.32
CA GLY A 278 -19.82 -6.73 -7.70
C GLY A 278 -20.21 -5.26 -7.90
N GLY A 279 -20.29 -4.46 -6.84
CA GLY A 279 -20.42 -3.00 -6.92
C GLY A 279 -21.80 -2.52 -7.35
N GLN A 280 -22.86 -3.22 -6.97
CA GLN A 280 -24.25 -2.83 -7.26
C GLN A 280 -24.58 -1.44 -6.69
N ALA A 281 -25.76 -0.90 -7.07
CA ALA A 281 -26.22 0.40 -6.61
C ALA A 281 -26.21 0.51 -5.08
N LEU A 282 -25.67 1.60 -4.57
CA LEU A 282 -25.60 1.91 -3.16
C LEU A 282 -26.99 2.37 -2.68
N ARG A 283 -27.42 1.85 -1.54
CA ARG A 283 -28.68 2.24 -0.88
C ARG A 283 -28.32 3.00 0.39
N LEU A 284 -28.59 4.29 0.40
CA LEU A 284 -28.36 5.16 1.55
C LEU A 284 -29.70 5.48 2.23
N ALA A 285 -29.67 5.73 3.55
CA ALA A 285 -30.82 6.24 4.30
C ALA A 285 -31.18 7.67 3.85
N GLU A 286 -30.16 8.48 3.59
CA GLU A 286 -30.29 9.84 3.05
C GLU A 286 -29.38 9.99 1.83
N THR A 287 -29.84 10.74 0.82
CA THR A 287 -29.05 10.95 -0.40
C THR A 287 -27.90 11.92 -0.15
N ASP A 288 -26.66 11.48 -0.34
CA ASP A 288 -25.49 12.33 -0.39
C ASP A 288 -25.00 12.49 -1.85
N ARG A 289 -25.12 13.70 -2.39
CA ARG A 289 -24.69 14.02 -3.77
C ARG A 289 -23.17 13.95 -3.98
N ARG A 290 -22.40 13.83 -2.90
CA ARG A 290 -20.92 13.72 -2.95
C ARG A 290 -20.46 12.33 -3.32
N VAL A 291 -21.36 11.35 -3.32
CA VAL A 291 -21.11 9.97 -3.74
C VAL A 291 -22.09 9.56 -4.83
N GLU A 292 -21.66 8.68 -5.74
CA GLU A 292 -22.54 8.14 -6.77
C GLU A 292 -23.30 6.93 -6.23
N THR A 293 -24.63 6.99 -6.24
CA THR A 293 -25.48 5.86 -5.80
C THR A 293 -25.65 4.76 -6.86
N HIS A 294 -25.29 5.03 -8.13
CA HIS A 294 -25.36 4.05 -9.21
C HIS A 294 -24.33 2.92 -9.02
N GLY A 295 -24.50 1.82 -9.74
CA GLY A 295 -23.57 0.69 -9.67
C GLY A 295 -22.17 1.08 -10.14
N GLN A 296 -21.19 0.88 -9.28
CA GLN A 296 -19.78 1.11 -9.58
C GLN A 296 -19.05 -0.23 -9.65
N ARG A 297 -18.72 -0.65 -10.85
CA ARG A 297 -17.94 -1.87 -11.07
C ARG A 297 -16.46 -1.50 -11.08
N GLY A 298 -15.80 -1.74 -9.95
CA GLY A 298 -14.35 -1.74 -9.92
C GLY A 298 -13.78 -2.99 -10.60
N THR A 299 -12.53 -2.94 -11.01
CA THR A 299 -11.80 -4.14 -11.41
C THR A 299 -11.63 -5.07 -10.21
N GLY A 300 -11.53 -6.39 -10.48
CA GLY A 300 -11.15 -7.36 -9.45
C GLY A 300 -9.72 -7.13 -8.98
N ILE A 301 -9.39 -7.66 -7.80
CA ILE A 301 -8.02 -7.61 -7.28
C ILE A 301 -7.09 -8.42 -8.18
N PRO A 302 -6.03 -7.82 -8.76
CA PRO A 302 -5.15 -8.49 -9.72
C PRO A 302 -4.29 -9.57 -9.06
N ALA A 303 -3.53 -10.30 -9.88
CA ALA A 303 -2.59 -11.31 -9.42
C ALA A 303 -1.56 -10.72 -8.43
N ALA A 304 -1.06 -11.56 -7.51
CA ALA A 304 -0.11 -11.13 -6.47
C ALA A 304 1.13 -10.43 -7.08
N ALA A 305 1.67 -10.96 -8.16
CA ALA A 305 2.86 -10.38 -8.82
C ALA A 305 2.64 -8.93 -9.31
N GLU A 306 1.42 -8.58 -9.73
CA GLU A 306 1.11 -7.20 -10.14
C GLU A 306 1.00 -6.26 -8.93
N VAL A 307 0.44 -6.74 -7.84
CA VAL A 307 0.40 -6.02 -6.57
C VAL A 307 1.82 -5.78 -6.04
N ASP A 308 2.65 -6.83 -6.01
CA ASP A 308 4.04 -6.75 -5.55
C ASP A 308 4.85 -5.78 -6.40
N LYS A 309 4.64 -5.80 -7.73
CA LYS A 309 5.26 -4.84 -8.65
C LYS A 309 4.85 -3.40 -8.34
N ALA A 310 3.56 -3.14 -8.09
CA ALA A 310 3.08 -1.79 -7.77
C ALA A 310 3.63 -1.31 -6.41
N LEU A 311 3.67 -2.19 -5.39
CA LEU A 311 4.26 -1.89 -4.09
C LEU A 311 5.76 -1.60 -4.19
N SER A 312 6.50 -2.38 -4.97
CA SER A 312 7.94 -2.18 -5.20
C SER A 312 8.21 -0.84 -5.90
N GLN A 313 7.41 -0.49 -6.91
CA GLN A 313 7.50 0.80 -7.58
C GLN A 313 7.20 1.97 -6.64
N TRP A 314 6.17 1.85 -5.80
CA TRP A 314 5.86 2.85 -4.77
C TRP A 314 6.99 3.01 -3.77
N ALA A 315 7.52 1.89 -3.24
CA ALA A 315 8.63 1.89 -2.29
C ALA A 315 9.85 2.58 -2.89
N GLY A 316 10.20 2.28 -4.13
CA GLY A 316 11.32 2.88 -4.83
C GLY A 316 11.19 4.40 -5.04
N VAL A 317 9.98 4.87 -5.44
CA VAL A 317 9.71 6.31 -5.61
C VAL A 317 9.64 7.04 -4.27
N ASN A 318 9.19 6.36 -3.22
CA ASN A 318 8.94 6.96 -1.90
C ASN A 318 10.01 6.67 -0.86
N ALA A 319 10.95 5.77 -1.10
CA ALA A 319 12.10 5.59 -0.24
C ALA A 319 13.01 6.83 -0.28
N SER A 320 13.50 7.25 0.87
CA SER A 320 14.66 8.13 0.89
C SER A 320 15.86 7.39 0.30
N ALA A 321 16.64 8.04 -0.53
CA ALA A 321 17.82 7.45 -1.14
C ALA A 321 19.10 7.93 -0.46
N ARG A 322 20.14 7.08 -0.51
CA ARG A 322 21.51 7.42 -0.20
C ARG A 322 22.37 7.11 -1.42
N VAL A 323 22.76 8.15 -2.15
CA VAL A 323 23.28 8.05 -3.51
C VAL A 323 24.73 8.52 -3.56
N GLN A 324 25.61 7.70 -4.12
CA GLN A 324 26.95 8.09 -4.53
C GLN A 324 26.93 8.33 -6.04
N VAL A 325 27.20 9.54 -6.49
CA VAL A 325 27.23 9.89 -7.92
C VAL A 325 28.68 10.13 -8.35
N LEU A 326 29.20 9.27 -9.23
CA LEU A 326 30.48 9.43 -9.89
C LEU A 326 30.27 10.07 -11.25
N ILE A 327 30.96 11.16 -11.51
CA ILE A 327 30.92 11.91 -12.78
C ILE A 327 32.28 11.86 -13.41
N ASP A 328 32.34 11.33 -14.61
CA ASP A 328 33.55 11.35 -15.45
C ASP A 328 33.97 12.78 -15.76
N VAL A 329 35.23 13.10 -15.50
CA VAL A 329 35.83 14.38 -15.83
C VAL A 329 37.10 14.20 -16.69
N SER A 330 37.24 13.04 -17.33
CA SER A 330 38.34 12.79 -18.29
C SER A 330 38.31 13.77 -19.47
N GLY A 331 39.36 13.82 -20.25
CA GLY A 331 39.51 14.76 -21.35
C GLY A 331 38.40 14.66 -22.41
N SER A 332 37.89 13.46 -22.69
CA SER A 332 36.79 13.21 -23.62
C SER A 332 35.49 13.93 -23.26
N MET A 333 35.21 14.14 -21.97
CA MET A 333 34.06 14.86 -21.48
C MET A 333 34.03 16.36 -21.83
N SER A 334 35.16 16.91 -22.33
CA SER A 334 35.23 18.26 -22.87
C SER A 334 34.67 18.40 -24.28
N ALA A 335 34.39 17.27 -24.98
CA ALA A 335 33.88 17.25 -26.34
C ALA A 335 32.57 18.04 -26.45
N PRO A 336 32.38 18.87 -27.50
CA PRO A 336 31.19 19.65 -27.68
C PRO A 336 30.03 18.75 -28.11
N VAL A 337 28.82 19.04 -27.62
CA VAL A 337 27.56 18.37 -28.04
C VAL A 337 26.89 19.20 -29.12
N PRO A 338 26.71 18.68 -30.33
CA PRO A 338 26.11 19.40 -31.44
C PRO A 338 24.75 20.02 -31.10
N GLY A 339 24.51 21.25 -31.51
CA GLY A 339 23.23 21.93 -31.33
C GLY A 339 22.98 22.50 -29.93
N THR A 340 23.83 22.25 -28.92
CA THR A 340 23.62 22.71 -27.53
C THR A 340 24.53 23.85 -27.09
N GLY A 341 25.67 24.03 -27.76
CA GLY A 341 26.71 24.98 -27.33
C GLY A 341 27.43 24.60 -26.03
N LYS A 342 27.22 23.38 -25.53
CA LYS A 342 27.77 22.86 -24.28
C LYS A 342 28.68 21.64 -24.52
N SER A 343 29.59 21.37 -23.59
CA SER A 343 30.35 20.12 -23.56
C SER A 343 29.54 18.96 -22.98
N ARG A 344 29.98 17.71 -23.22
CA ARG A 344 29.40 16.51 -22.57
C ARG A 344 29.37 16.66 -21.06
N LEU A 345 30.44 17.12 -20.44
CA LEU A 345 30.50 17.39 -19.00
C LEU A 345 29.47 18.41 -18.56
N ALA A 346 29.33 19.52 -19.26
CA ALA A 346 28.38 20.59 -18.87
C ALA A 346 26.93 20.08 -18.86
N ILE A 347 26.53 19.30 -19.87
CA ILE A 347 25.20 18.68 -19.94
C ILE A 347 25.03 17.61 -18.84
N THR A 348 26.07 16.82 -18.56
CA THR A 348 26.05 15.82 -17.49
C THR A 348 25.86 16.46 -16.13
N LEU A 349 26.57 17.55 -15.84
CA LEU A 349 26.43 18.27 -14.57
C LEU A 349 25.04 18.91 -14.41
N GLU A 350 24.48 19.45 -15.49
CA GLU A 350 23.11 19.99 -15.52
C GLU A 350 22.07 18.89 -15.26
N ALA A 351 22.22 17.73 -15.91
CA ALA A 351 21.35 16.58 -15.67
C ALA A 351 21.46 16.06 -14.22
N ALA A 352 22.67 16.02 -13.67
CA ALA A 352 22.91 15.62 -12.28
C ALA A 352 22.32 16.62 -11.27
N GLU A 353 22.35 17.93 -11.59
CA GLU A 353 21.68 18.96 -10.80
C GLU A 353 20.15 18.81 -10.86
N ASN A 354 19.57 18.69 -12.06
CA ASN A 354 18.14 18.50 -12.23
C ASN A 354 17.63 17.24 -11.54
N ALA A 355 18.44 16.19 -11.54
CA ALA A 355 18.17 14.95 -10.83
C ALA A 355 18.02 15.12 -9.31
N LEU A 356 18.66 16.11 -8.68
CA LEU A 356 18.48 16.38 -7.25
C LEU A 356 17.02 16.70 -6.92
N HIS A 357 16.30 17.39 -7.81
CA HIS A 357 14.89 17.72 -7.63
C HIS A 357 13.96 16.48 -7.66
N LEU A 358 14.48 15.33 -8.09
CA LEU A 358 13.74 14.07 -8.15
C LEU A 358 13.77 13.29 -6.83
N PHE A 359 14.78 13.54 -6.02
CA PHE A 359 14.91 12.87 -4.74
C PHE A 359 14.07 13.55 -3.66
N LYS A 360 13.60 12.78 -2.69
CA LYS A 360 12.95 13.34 -1.51
C LYS A 360 13.92 14.24 -0.74
N PRO A 361 13.42 15.27 -0.05
CA PRO A 361 14.26 16.13 0.81
C PRO A 361 15.07 15.35 1.86
N THR A 362 14.56 14.18 2.28
CA THR A 362 15.22 13.26 3.24
C THR A 362 16.29 12.38 2.61
N SER A 363 16.40 12.36 1.27
CA SER A 363 17.47 11.67 0.57
C SER A 363 18.79 12.40 0.74
N GLN A 364 19.88 11.65 0.68
CA GLN A 364 21.25 12.14 0.80
C GLN A 364 22.01 11.79 -0.47
N VAL A 365 22.76 12.74 -0.99
CA VAL A 365 23.55 12.56 -2.22
C VAL A 365 24.97 13.03 -1.98
N ARG A 366 25.93 12.30 -2.53
CA ARG A 366 27.34 12.69 -2.65
C ARG A 366 27.69 12.79 -4.13
N PHE A 367 28.45 13.80 -4.50
CA PHE A 367 29.00 13.93 -5.84
C PHE A 367 30.51 13.78 -5.81
N LEU A 368 31.03 12.94 -6.70
CA LEU A 368 32.44 12.66 -6.89
C LEU A 368 32.78 12.86 -8.37
N ALA A 369 33.93 13.44 -8.66
CA ALA A 369 34.51 13.48 -10.00
C ALA A 369 35.58 12.40 -10.11
N PHE A 370 35.69 11.74 -11.25
CA PHE A 370 36.74 10.76 -11.48
C PHE A 370 37.47 10.94 -12.82
N ALA A 371 38.76 10.75 -12.79
CA ALA A 371 39.71 10.58 -13.90
C ALA A 371 40.99 10.02 -13.30
N THR A 372 41.88 9.45 -14.11
CA THR A 372 43.14 8.91 -13.62
C THR A 372 43.92 9.97 -12.82
N LYS A 373 44.25 9.64 -11.58
CA LYS A 373 45.05 10.47 -10.65
C LYS A 373 44.53 11.89 -10.43
N VAL A 374 43.19 12.04 -10.40
CA VAL A 374 42.51 13.35 -10.24
C VAL A 374 42.73 13.95 -8.83
N ASP A 375 43.12 13.15 -7.85
CA ASP A 375 43.47 13.56 -6.48
C ASP A 375 44.72 12.81 -5.97
N GLY A 376 45.87 13.24 -6.39
CA GLY A 376 47.14 12.57 -6.09
C GLY A 376 47.24 11.21 -6.76
N GLU A 377 47.29 10.12 -5.97
CA GLU A 377 47.28 8.76 -6.50
C GLU A 377 45.86 8.17 -6.65
N ARG A 378 44.83 8.90 -6.24
CA ARG A 378 43.40 8.45 -6.36
C ARG A 378 42.79 8.92 -7.66
N ASP A 379 41.99 8.05 -8.25
CA ASP A 379 41.28 8.32 -9.49
C ASP A 379 39.97 9.03 -9.29
N TYR A 380 39.58 9.38 -8.06
CA TYR A 380 38.40 10.18 -7.78
C TYR A 380 38.63 11.20 -6.67
N ARG A 381 37.86 12.28 -6.72
CA ARG A 381 37.80 13.30 -5.67
C ARG A 381 36.37 13.70 -5.35
N GLU A 382 36.14 14.13 -4.10
CA GLU A 382 34.84 14.60 -3.67
C GLU A 382 34.55 16.03 -4.18
N ILE A 383 33.40 16.23 -4.82
CA ILE A 383 32.92 17.55 -5.24
C ILE A 383 32.00 18.12 -4.12
N LEU A 384 31.01 17.33 -3.73
CA LEU A 384 30.06 17.63 -2.67
C LEU A 384 29.95 16.43 -1.72
N PRO A 385 30.15 16.62 -0.41
CA PRO A 385 30.08 15.54 0.57
C PRO A 385 28.66 14.98 0.71
N MET A 386 28.52 13.78 1.28
CA MET A 386 27.21 13.19 1.55
C MET A 386 26.38 14.13 2.41
N ALA A 387 25.27 14.63 1.87
CA ALA A 387 24.39 15.56 2.56
C ALA A 387 22.94 15.46 2.06
N PRO A 388 21.93 15.92 2.84
CA PRO A 388 20.56 16.04 2.40
C PRO A 388 20.43 16.88 1.11
N VAL A 389 19.46 16.51 0.26
CA VAL A 389 19.21 17.14 -1.05
C VAL A 389 19.11 18.66 -0.96
N GLY A 390 18.39 19.21 0.03
CA GLY A 390 18.27 20.66 0.19
C GLY A 390 19.62 21.36 0.41
N ARG A 391 20.57 20.69 1.11
CA ARG A 391 21.93 21.22 1.30
C ARG A 391 22.76 21.12 0.01
N GLN A 392 22.55 20.06 -0.80
CA GLN A 392 23.21 19.91 -2.09
C GLN A 392 22.73 20.99 -3.09
N LEU A 393 21.44 21.26 -3.13
CA LEU A 393 20.88 22.33 -3.97
C LEU A 393 21.44 23.72 -3.59
N ALA A 394 21.65 23.98 -2.30
CA ALA A 394 22.30 25.22 -1.85
C ALA A 394 23.79 25.30 -2.25
N ALA A 395 24.46 24.16 -2.44
CA ALA A 395 25.88 24.06 -2.80
C ALA A 395 26.13 23.79 -4.29
N VAL A 396 25.09 23.78 -5.12
CA VAL A 396 25.13 23.38 -6.54
C VAL A 396 26.13 24.19 -7.39
N GLY A 397 26.48 25.42 -6.98
CA GLY A 397 27.52 26.21 -7.62
C GLY A 397 28.88 25.49 -7.68
N ARG A 398 29.20 24.64 -6.68
CA ARG A 398 30.43 23.82 -6.69
C ARG A 398 30.37 22.72 -7.74
N LEU A 399 29.19 22.12 -7.96
CA LEU A 399 28.98 21.12 -9.02
C LEU A 399 29.16 21.78 -10.40
N ARG A 400 28.55 22.94 -10.64
CA ARG A 400 28.68 23.71 -11.89
C ARG A 400 30.10 24.20 -12.15
N ALA A 401 30.92 24.33 -11.11
CA ALA A 401 32.32 24.76 -11.22
C ALA A 401 33.30 23.64 -11.66
N VAL A 402 32.85 22.39 -11.74
CA VAL A 402 33.64 21.25 -12.16
C VAL A 402 34.08 21.41 -13.62
N ARG A 403 35.31 21.06 -13.92
CA ARG A 403 35.90 21.11 -15.28
C ARG A 403 36.50 19.78 -15.62
N ALA A 404 36.54 19.44 -16.90
CA ALA A 404 37.26 18.26 -17.40
C ALA A 404 38.78 18.47 -17.16
N VAL A 405 39.44 17.37 -16.89
CA VAL A 405 40.91 17.34 -16.74
C VAL A 405 41.51 17.24 -18.16
N PRO A 406 42.21 18.26 -18.63
CA PRO A 406 42.88 18.18 -19.94
C PRO A 406 43.78 16.95 -19.98
N ASP A 407 43.72 16.18 -21.05
CA ASP A 407 44.49 14.94 -21.25
C ASP A 407 44.29 13.86 -20.13
N GLY A 408 43.29 14.03 -19.26
CA GLY A 408 42.95 13.07 -18.22
C GLY A 408 42.38 11.79 -18.84
N GLN A 409 42.94 10.64 -18.43
CA GLN A 409 42.44 9.32 -18.81
C GLN A 409 41.28 8.91 -17.88
N THR A 410 40.51 7.91 -18.30
CA THR A 410 39.33 7.43 -17.57
C THR A 410 39.70 6.33 -16.58
N GLY A 411 39.88 6.68 -15.30
CA GLY A 411 40.15 5.74 -14.19
C GLY A 411 38.81 5.14 -13.66
N LEU A 412 38.07 4.44 -14.53
CA LEU A 412 36.71 3.98 -14.24
C LEU A 412 36.67 2.86 -13.20
N TYR A 413 37.51 1.84 -13.37
CA TYR A 413 37.40 0.61 -12.59
C TYR A 413 37.78 0.80 -11.12
N ASP A 414 38.88 1.46 -10.86
CA ASP A 414 39.33 1.77 -9.50
C ASP A 414 38.36 2.70 -8.77
N SER A 415 37.91 3.75 -9.47
CA SER A 415 36.92 4.68 -8.93
C SER A 415 35.61 4.01 -8.56
N VAL A 416 35.10 3.13 -9.42
CA VAL A 416 33.84 2.37 -9.16
C VAL A 416 34.02 1.44 -7.97
N LEU A 417 35.14 0.68 -7.90
CA LEU A 417 35.37 -0.24 -6.80
C LEU A 417 35.47 0.47 -5.45
N ASP A 418 36.22 1.55 -5.39
CA ASP A 418 36.39 2.30 -4.15
C ASP A 418 35.12 2.96 -3.66
N VAL A 419 34.34 3.55 -4.58
CA VAL A 419 33.05 4.18 -4.23
C VAL A 419 31.99 3.12 -3.90
N TYR A 420 32.06 1.95 -4.52
CA TYR A 420 31.18 0.82 -4.16
C TYR A 420 31.48 0.30 -2.75
N ARG A 421 32.78 0.18 -2.39
CA ARG A 421 33.22 -0.12 -1.02
C ARG A 421 32.75 0.94 -0.03
N LEU A 422 32.85 2.22 -0.40
CA LEU A 422 32.39 3.33 0.42
C LEU A 422 30.86 3.27 0.63
N ALA A 423 30.08 2.97 -0.40
CA ALA A 423 28.63 2.84 -0.32
C ALA A 423 28.20 1.69 0.62
N HIS A 424 28.90 0.55 0.60
CA HIS A 424 28.69 -0.54 1.54
C HIS A 424 29.08 -0.19 2.97
N LYS A 425 30.20 0.51 3.17
CA LYS A 425 30.63 0.99 4.49
C LYS A 425 29.62 1.96 5.11
N GLU A 426 29.06 2.83 4.29
CA GLU A 426 28.10 3.86 4.70
C GLU A 426 26.64 3.44 4.52
N PHE A 427 26.36 2.15 4.35
CA PHE A 427 24.99 1.64 4.14
C PHE A 427 24.05 2.08 5.27
N GLU A 428 22.88 2.61 4.91
CA GLU A 428 21.85 3.03 5.85
C GLU A 428 20.56 2.21 5.62
N ARG A 429 20.13 1.46 6.65
CA ARG A 429 18.90 0.67 6.57
C ARG A 429 17.68 1.59 6.40
N GLY A 430 16.71 1.16 5.61
CA GLY A 430 15.48 1.93 5.34
C GLY A 430 15.64 3.01 4.26
N LYS A 431 16.84 3.12 3.68
CA LYS A 431 17.08 3.95 2.49
C LYS A 431 17.45 3.10 1.29
N LEU A 432 17.15 3.59 0.11
CA LEU A 432 17.66 3.03 -1.14
C LEU A 432 19.14 3.47 -1.28
N ASN A 433 20.07 2.56 -0.98
CA ASN A 433 21.50 2.80 -1.14
C ASN A 433 21.90 2.44 -2.57
N LEU A 434 22.54 3.37 -3.30
CA LEU A 434 22.94 3.10 -4.68
C LEU A 434 24.16 3.91 -5.11
N VAL A 435 24.86 3.41 -6.12
CA VAL A 435 25.96 4.09 -6.81
C VAL A 435 25.54 4.35 -8.25
N ILE A 436 25.74 5.56 -8.73
CA ILE A 436 25.49 5.97 -10.12
C ILE A 436 26.84 6.39 -10.70
N VAL A 437 27.23 5.84 -11.83
CA VAL A 437 28.39 6.28 -12.59
C VAL A 437 27.96 6.84 -13.94
N MET A 438 28.48 8.01 -14.30
CA MET A 438 28.21 8.73 -15.55
C MET A 438 29.52 8.91 -16.30
N THR A 439 29.66 8.29 -17.48
CA THR A 439 30.88 8.29 -18.27
C THR A 439 30.58 8.30 -19.78
N ASP A 440 31.45 8.86 -20.58
CA ASP A 440 31.34 8.84 -22.05
C ASP A 440 32.28 7.83 -22.72
N GLY A 441 33.12 7.12 -21.92
CA GLY A 441 34.16 6.27 -22.45
C GLY A 441 34.37 4.95 -21.71
N ARG A 442 35.37 4.22 -22.20
CA ARG A 442 35.86 2.99 -21.59
C ARG A 442 36.94 3.32 -20.55
N ASN A 443 37.22 2.34 -19.69
CA ASN A 443 38.40 2.45 -18.84
C ASN A 443 39.66 2.56 -19.67
N THR A 444 40.43 3.61 -19.46
CA THR A 444 41.69 3.85 -20.18
C THR A 444 42.91 3.97 -19.24
N ASP A 445 42.75 3.61 -17.96
CA ASP A 445 43.83 3.60 -16.99
C ASP A 445 44.70 2.34 -17.10
N PRO A 446 45.93 2.45 -17.56
CA PRO A 446 46.83 1.30 -17.69
C PRO A 446 47.41 0.82 -16.36
N GLY A 447 47.31 1.65 -15.31
CA GLY A 447 47.82 1.33 -13.96
C GLY A 447 46.74 0.78 -13.02
N GLY A 448 45.46 0.80 -13.44
CA GLY A 448 44.32 0.38 -12.66
C GLY A 448 44.09 -1.13 -12.64
N ILE A 449 43.07 -1.55 -11.87
CA ILE A 449 42.68 -2.97 -11.83
C ILE A 449 42.08 -3.42 -13.16
N SER A 450 42.25 -4.71 -13.48
CA SER A 450 41.58 -5.28 -14.65
C SER A 450 40.07 -5.38 -14.44
N ARG A 451 39.30 -5.43 -15.52
CA ARG A 451 37.84 -5.64 -15.48
C ARG A 451 37.47 -6.92 -14.74
N GLU A 452 38.19 -8.02 -14.99
CA GLU A 452 37.96 -9.31 -14.36
C GLU A 452 38.14 -9.23 -12.83
N ASN A 453 39.15 -8.50 -12.38
CA ASN A 453 39.37 -8.28 -10.95
C ASN A 453 38.31 -7.39 -10.33
N LEU A 454 37.88 -6.33 -11.03
CA LEU A 454 36.77 -5.49 -10.58
C LEU A 454 35.48 -6.32 -10.42
N VAL A 455 35.07 -7.11 -11.43
CA VAL A 455 33.90 -7.97 -11.40
C VAL A 455 33.96 -8.92 -10.19
N ALA A 456 35.11 -9.58 -9.97
CA ALA A 456 35.28 -10.49 -8.84
C ALA A 456 35.19 -9.78 -7.48
N GLU A 457 35.72 -8.57 -7.36
CA GLU A 457 35.63 -7.78 -6.11
C GLU A 457 34.20 -7.28 -5.86
N LEU A 458 33.44 -6.83 -6.88
CA LEU A 458 32.06 -6.42 -6.77
C LEU A 458 31.16 -7.62 -6.36
N GLU A 459 31.42 -8.82 -6.90
CA GLU A 459 30.71 -10.04 -6.50
C GLU A 459 30.95 -10.41 -5.04
N LYS A 460 32.20 -10.27 -4.53
CA LYS A 460 32.52 -10.51 -3.11
C LYS A 460 31.82 -9.52 -2.18
N LEU A 461 31.70 -8.27 -2.60
CA LEU A 461 31.04 -7.21 -1.82
C LEU A 461 29.52 -7.32 -1.83
N ARG A 462 28.93 -8.12 -2.75
CA ARG A 462 27.49 -8.25 -2.87
C ARG A 462 26.87 -8.86 -1.61
N ASP A 463 25.99 -8.10 -0.98
CA ASP A 463 25.22 -8.48 0.20
C ASP A 463 23.72 -8.44 -0.11
N ARG A 464 23.01 -9.55 0.15
CA ARG A 464 21.55 -9.64 -0.10
C ARG A 464 20.73 -8.87 0.93
N GLU A 465 21.25 -8.72 2.14
CA GLU A 465 20.57 -7.98 3.22
C GLU A 465 20.91 -6.48 3.19
N ARG A 466 21.99 -6.12 2.49
CA ARG A 466 22.47 -4.75 2.34
C ARG A 466 22.70 -4.42 0.86
N PRO A 467 21.64 -4.44 0.03
CA PRO A 467 21.79 -4.26 -1.41
C PRO A 467 22.23 -2.84 -1.76
N VAL A 468 23.25 -2.73 -2.60
CA VAL A 468 23.73 -1.48 -3.19
C VAL A 468 23.79 -1.68 -4.72
N PRO A 469 22.70 -1.40 -5.46
CA PRO A 469 22.71 -1.46 -6.93
C PRO A 469 23.73 -0.46 -7.51
N LEU A 470 24.40 -0.85 -8.60
CA LEU A 470 25.30 0.00 -9.38
C LEU A 470 24.64 0.36 -10.72
N ILE A 471 24.49 1.64 -11.00
CA ILE A 471 23.93 2.14 -12.25
C ILE A 471 25.05 2.75 -13.08
N ALA A 472 25.11 2.39 -14.35
CA ALA A 472 25.99 3.07 -15.30
C ALA A 472 25.15 3.82 -16.34
N ILE A 473 25.48 5.09 -16.55
CA ILE A 473 24.89 5.93 -17.60
C ILE A 473 25.99 6.28 -18.59
N GLY A 474 25.94 5.66 -19.75
CA GLY A 474 26.83 5.94 -20.88
C GLY A 474 26.38 7.17 -21.66
N ILE A 475 27.28 8.09 -21.95
CA ILE A 475 27.03 9.41 -22.53
C ILE A 475 27.67 9.51 -23.90
N GLY A 476 26.87 9.73 -24.93
CA GLY A 476 27.34 9.89 -26.29
C GLY A 476 27.56 8.58 -27.07
N PRO A 477 28.01 8.68 -28.33
CA PRO A 477 28.10 7.53 -29.22
C PRO A 477 29.26 6.58 -28.88
N ASP A 478 30.25 7.06 -28.11
CA ASP A 478 31.49 6.30 -27.80
C ASP A 478 31.29 5.37 -26.58
N ALA A 479 30.22 5.54 -25.81
CA ALA A 479 29.91 4.70 -24.66
C ALA A 479 29.61 3.25 -25.07
N ASP A 480 30.30 2.29 -24.45
CA ASP A 480 30.16 0.85 -24.74
C ASP A 480 29.14 0.19 -23.82
N GLU A 481 27.99 -0.17 -24.40
CA GLU A 481 26.90 -0.83 -23.69
C GLU A 481 27.31 -2.17 -23.07
N THR A 482 28.14 -2.92 -23.78
CA THR A 482 28.61 -4.23 -23.32
C THR A 482 29.53 -4.10 -22.11
N GLU A 483 30.47 -3.16 -22.16
CA GLU A 483 31.38 -2.90 -21.05
C GLU A 483 30.63 -2.41 -19.81
N LEU A 484 29.74 -1.42 -19.98
CA LEU A 484 28.93 -0.90 -18.89
C LEU A 484 27.97 -1.96 -18.32
N GLY A 485 27.39 -2.81 -19.18
CA GLY A 485 26.57 -3.93 -18.75
C GLY A 485 27.34 -4.95 -17.89
N GLN A 486 28.57 -5.29 -18.30
CA GLN A 486 29.46 -6.18 -17.54
C GLN A 486 29.90 -5.57 -16.22
N LEU A 487 30.10 -4.26 -16.17
CA LEU A 487 30.46 -3.50 -14.97
C LEU A 487 29.38 -3.58 -13.90
N VAL A 488 28.11 -3.43 -14.27
CA VAL A 488 26.99 -3.30 -13.33
C VAL A 488 26.35 -4.63 -12.92
N ALA A 489 26.47 -5.67 -13.73
CA ALA A 489 25.84 -6.97 -13.51
C ALA A 489 26.17 -7.62 -12.15
N PRO A 490 27.45 -7.60 -11.67
CA PRO A 490 27.81 -8.18 -10.37
C PRO A 490 27.06 -7.55 -9.19
N ALA A 491 26.78 -6.24 -9.29
CA ALA A 491 26.07 -5.46 -8.27
C ALA A 491 24.54 -5.45 -8.47
N ARG A 492 23.98 -6.33 -9.32
CA ARG A 492 22.54 -6.33 -9.72
C ARG A 492 22.10 -4.98 -10.28
N GLY A 493 23.00 -4.30 -10.94
CA GLY A 493 22.76 -3.00 -11.53
C GLY A 493 22.24 -3.06 -12.95
N GLN A 494 22.10 -1.89 -13.55
CA GLN A 494 21.68 -1.72 -14.94
C GLN A 494 22.50 -0.65 -15.63
N ALA A 495 22.79 -0.86 -16.91
CA ALA A 495 23.42 0.13 -17.76
C ALA A 495 22.37 0.80 -18.66
N PHE A 496 22.53 2.09 -18.86
CA PHE A 496 21.69 2.92 -19.71
C PHE A 496 22.56 3.73 -20.65
N LEU A 497 22.13 3.91 -21.91
CA LEU A 497 22.88 4.71 -22.86
C LEU A 497 22.08 5.94 -23.27
N SER A 498 22.70 7.10 -23.18
CA SER A 498 22.29 8.33 -23.83
C SER A 498 23.18 8.59 -25.05
N ARG A 499 22.84 7.95 -26.18
CA ARG A 499 23.62 8.13 -27.44
C ARG A 499 23.60 9.57 -27.92
N ASP A 500 22.54 10.30 -27.64
CA ASP A 500 22.43 11.75 -27.75
C ASP A 500 22.59 12.35 -26.36
N PRO A 501 23.74 12.96 -26.05
CA PRO A 501 23.98 13.53 -24.72
C PRO A 501 22.94 14.59 -24.30
N ALA A 502 22.27 15.25 -25.24
CA ALA A 502 21.22 16.22 -24.96
C ALA A 502 19.99 15.56 -24.28
N LYS A 503 19.84 14.23 -24.39
CA LYS A 503 18.75 13.44 -23.79
C LYS A 503 19.12 12.71 -22.51
N ILE A 504 20.28 13.03 -21.93
CA ILE A 504 20.76 12.34 -20.70
C ILE A 504 19.77 12.45 -19.54
N GLU A 505 19.05 13.55 -19.47
CA GLU A 505 18.04 13.78 -18.44
C GLU A 505 16.90 12.75 -18.54
N GLU A 506 16.38 12.49 -19.73
CA GLU A 506 15.34 11.47 -19.97
C GLU A 506 15.83 10.06 -19.59
N VAL A 507 17.08 9.75 -19.94
CA VAL A 507 17.72 8.47 -19.60
C VAL A 507 17.90 8.33 -18.09
N PHE A 508 18.31 9.40 -17.42
CA PHE A 508 18.45 9.41 -15.97
C PHE A 508 17.10 9.18 -15.25
N TYR A 509 16.03 9.84 -15.70
CA TYR A 509 14.68 9.60 -15.17
C TYR A 509 14.23 8.15 -15.37
N GLY A 510 14.45 7.62 -16.58
CA GLY A 510 14.15 6.22 -16.88
C GLY A 510 14.92 5.23 -16.01
N ALA A 511 16.20 5.51 -15.73
CA ALA A 511 17.06 4.70 -14.87
C ALA A 511 16.53 4.66 -13.42
N LEU A 512 16.23 5.81 -12.83
CA LEU A 512 15.68 5.89 -11.48
C LEU A 512 14.32 5.18 -11.36
N GLY A 513 13.46 5.32 -12.38
CA GLY A 513 12.15 4.68 -12.39
C GLY A 513 12.22 3.15 -12.41
N ARG A 514 13.21 2.56 -13.14
CA ARG A 514 13.38 1.10 -13.22
C ARG A 514 13.97 0.49 -11.95
N ILE A 515 14.85 1.20 -11.26
CA ILE A 515 15.43 0.72 -9.99
C ILE A 515 14.37 0.69 -8.90
N ALA A 516 13.52 1.71 -8.87
CA ALA A 516 12.37 1.76 -8.00
C ALA A 516 11.38 0.57 -8.21
N GLY A 517 11.41 -0.09 -9.38
CA GLY A 517 10.58 -1.23 -9.73
C GLY A 517 11.25 -2.60 -9.67
N ALA A 518 12.56 -2.67 -9.41
CA ALA A 518 13.35 -3.91 -9.41
C ALA A 518 13.74 -4.41 -8.01
N GLY A 519 13.37 -3.68 -6.93
CA GLY A 519 13.62 -4.02 -5.53
C GLY A 519 12.61 -4.98 -4.93
#